data_28d15e1233c4738d9dd1d6d783e52a45
#
_entry.id   28d15e1233c4738d9dd1d6d783e52a45
#
_cell.length_a   1.000
_cell.length_b   1.000
_cell.length_c   1.000
_cell.angle_alpha   90.00
_cell.angle_beta   90.00
_cell.angle_gamma   90.00
#
_symmetry.space_group_name_H-M   'P 1'
#
loop_
_entity.id
_entity.type
_entity.pdbx_description
1 polymer ?
#
loop_
_entity_poly.entity_id
_entity_poly.type
_entity_poly.pdbx_seq_one_letter_code
_entity_poly.pdbx_strand_id
1 'polypeptide(L)'
;VFKLQGLPVDISIPSRMLIDHASVPGLLRQSDPDMDIDEALARRDFTMNAMAWDPDTLELRDPFNGRADLDAHVLRHASDRFREDPLRVLRGMQLAARFGLTAAPETVALCKTVTQDGQPSERLWEEWKKLLLQGVKPSLGLQFLSDCGWLRFYPELAALQGCEQDP
;
A
#
# COMPACT_ATOMS: atom_id res chain seq x y z
N VAL A 1 2.11 17.73 3.75
CA VAL A 1 3.48 17.18 3.86
C VAL A 1 4.44 18.33 3.62
N PHE A 2 5.35 18.56 4.55
CA PHE A 2 6.44 19.53 4.44
C PHE A 2 7.73 18.80 4.12
N LYS A 3 8.47 19.29 3.14
CA LYS A 3 9.79 18.75 2.79
C LYS A 3 10.88 19.67 3.33
N LEU A 4 11.85 19.10 4.02
CA LEU A 4 13.02 19.85 4.46
C LEU A 4 14.00 19.94 3.30
N GLN A 5 14.37 21.18 2.94
CA GLN A 5 15.33 21.43 1.86
C GLN A 5 16.70 20.82 2.20
N GLY A 6 17.20 19.94 1.32
CA GLY A 6 18.50 19.29 1.49
C GLY A 6 18.50 18.02 2.35
N LEU A 7 17.35 17.61 2.91
CA LEU A 7 17.21 16.36 3.64
C LEU A 7 16.11 15.48 3.02
N PRO A 8 16.32 14.17 2.92
CA PRO A 8 15.30 13.23 2.41
C PRO A 8 14.25 12.91 3.49
N VAL A 9 13.69 13.96 4.12
CA VAL A 9 12.74 13.84 5.24
C VAL A 9 11.45 14.55 4.87
N ASP A 10 10.35 13.83 4.98
CA ASP A 10 9.00 14.36 4.84
C ASP A 10 8.36 14.47 6.23
N ILE A 11 7.87 15.65 6.58
CA ILE A 11 7.13 15.90 7.80
C ILE A 11 5.65 16.00 7.46
N SER A 12 4.81 15.20 8.11
CA SER A 12 3.36 15.25 7.91
C SER A 12 2.60 15.15 9.22
N ILE A 13 1.51 15.90 9.33
CA ILE A 13 0.56 15.75 10.42
C ILE A 13 -0.34 14.56 10.09
N PRO A 14 -0.64 13.67 11.04
CA PRO A 14 -1.61 12.60 10.86
C PRO A 14 -2.95 13.16 10.37
N SER A 15 -3.69 12.41 9.60
CA SER A 15 -4.95 12.88 9.03
C SER A 15 -6.02 11.79 9.02
N ARG A 16 -7.26 12.18 9.28
CA ARG A 16 -8.46 11.35 9.12
C ARG A 16 -9.05 11.54 7.73
N MET A 17 -9.60 10.49 7.17
CA MET A 17 -10.42 10.57 5.97
C MET A 17 -11.83 10.89 6.41
N LEU A 18 -12.38 12.01 5.94
CA LEU A 18 -13.78 12.34 6.12
C LEU A 18 -14.55 11.83 4.90
N ILE A 19 -15.52 10.96 5.14
CA ILE A 19 -16.49 10.57 4.12
C ILE A 19 -17.57 11.65 4.16
N ASP A 20 -17.49 12.61 3.24
CA ASP A 20 -18.59 13.55 3.06
C ASP A 20 -19.64 12.91 2.14
N HIS A 21 -20.79 12.57 2.71
CA HIS A 21 -21.93 12.03 1.96
C HIS A 21 -22.68 13.09 1.15
N ALA A 22 -22.24 14.34 1.17
CA ALA A 22 -23.14 15.43 0.82
C ALA A 22 -22.85 16.17 -0.49
N SER A 23 -21.76 16.09 -1.23
CA SER A 23 -21.77 16.86 -2.49
C SER A 23 -20.49 16.92 -3.36
N VAL A 24 -19.37 16.38 -2.98
CA VAL A 24 -18.18 16.44 -3.86
C VAL A 24 -17.46 15.10 -3.86
N PRO A 25 -17.18 14.48 -5.02
CA PRO A 25 -16.32 13.31 -5.09
C PRO A 25 -14.87 13.73 -4.87
N GLY A 26 -14.51 13.90 -3.61
CA GLY A 26 -13.17 14.25 -3.17
C GLY A 26 -12.96 13.77 -1.74
N LEU A 27 -11.97 12.92 -1.54
CA LEU A 27 -11.52 12.49 -0.22
C LEU A 27 -11.00 13.70 0.55
N LEU A 28 -11.85 14.28 1.41
CA LEU A 28 -11.43 15.33 2.33
C LEU A 28 -10.56 14.67 3.42
N ARG A 29 -9.32 15.09 3.51
CA ARG A 29 -8.42 14.74 4.61
C ARG A 29 -8.41 15.88 5.62
N GLN A 30 -8.79 15.56 6.85
CA GLN A 30 -8.66 16.48 7.98
C GLN A 30 -7.39 16.13 8.77
N SER A 31 -6.49 17.10 8.92
CA SER A 31 -5.32 16.95 9.78
C SER A 31 -5.75 16.88 11.24
N ASP A 32 -5.16 15.98 11.99
CA ASP A 32 -5.42 15.76 13.41
C ASP A 32 -4.07 15.65 14.14
N PRO A 33 -3.56 16.76 14.70
CA PRO A 33 -2.27 16.75 15.40
C PRO A 33 -2.29 15.98 16.71
N ASP A 34 -3.47 15.76 17.28
CA ASP A 34 -3.66 15.06 18.55
C ASP A 34 -3.97 13.56 18.36
N MET A 35 -3.89 13.07 17.11
CA MET A 35 -4.12 11.66 16.81
C MET A 35 -3.10 10.78 17.52
N ASP A 36 -3.59 9.75 18.24
CA ASP A 36 -2.73 8.73 18.83
C ASP A 36 -1.85 8.05 17.79
N ILE A 37 -0.62 7.75 18.15
CA ILE A 37 0.38 7.17 17.22
C ILE A 37 -0.07 5.81 16.69
N ASP A 38 -0.70 4.96 17.51
CA ASP A 38 -1.15 3.65 17.08
C ASP A 38 -2.34 3.78 16.11
N GLU A 39 -3.21 4.78 16.31
CA GLU A 39 -4.25 5.11 15.33
C GLU A 39 -3.64 5.61 14.01
N ALA A 40 -2.62 6.45 14.07
CA ALA A 40 -1.92 6.93 12.88
C ALA A 40 -1.25 5.77 12.11
N LEU A 41 -0.63 4.83 12.83
CA LEU A 41 -0.01 3.64 12.26
C LEU A 41 -1.05 2.68 11.67
N ALA A 42 -2.22 2.52 12.29
CA ALA A 42 -3.33 1.71 11.78
C ALA A 42 -3.85 2.21 10.42
N ARG A 43 -3.59 3.48 10.08
CA ARG A 43 -3.98 4.09 8.79
C ARG A 43 -2.96 3.88 7.68
N ARG A 44 -1.83 3.24 7.98
CA ARG A 44 -0.83 2.87 6.99
C ARG A 44 -1.34 1.73 6.12
N ASP A 45 -0.64 1.49 5.02
CA ASP A 45 -0.97 0.42 4.07
C ASP A 45 -0.63 -0.98 4.61
N PHE A 46 0.66 -1.22 4.91
CA PHE A 46 1.16 -2.54 5.31
C PHE A 46 1.86 -2.46 6.66
N THR A 47 1.89 -3.59 7.39
CA THR A 47 2.51 -3.71 8.71
C THR A 47 3.96 -3.24 8.70
N MET A 48 4.73 -3.60 7.68
CA MET A 48 6.11 -3.19 7.48
C MET A 48 6.30 -1.65 7.40
N ASN A 49 5.27 -0.92 7.01
CA ASN A 49 5.24 0.55 6.93
C ASN A 49 4.46 1.18 8.09
N ALA A 50 3.90 0.36 8.98
CA ALA A 50 3.12 0.77 10.15
C ALA A 50 3.92 0.67 11.43
N MET A 51 5.21 0.91 11.36
CA MET A 51 6.13 1.04 12.48
C MET A 51 6.59 2.48 12.60
N ALA A 52 6.87 2.93 13.82
CA ALA A 52 7.43 4.23 14.09
C ALA A 52 8.57 4.13 15.10
N TRP A 53 9.54 5.03 14.97
CA TRP A 53 10.62 5.19 15.90
C TRP A 53 10.37 6.45 16.72
N ASP A 54 10.36 6.32 18.04
CA ASP A 54 10.28 7.46 18.94
C ASP A 54 11.67 8.09 19.08
N PRO A 55 11.88 9.34 18.67
CA PRO A 55 13.20 9.97 18.71
C PRO A 55 13.67 10.29 20.13
N ASP A 56 12.76 10.43 21.09
CA ASP A 56 13.09 10.81 22.45
C ASP A 56 13.44 9.59 23.32
N THR A 57 12.65 8.51 23.20
CA THR A 57 12.86 7.26 23.97
C THR A 57 13.73 6.25 23.23
N LEU A 58 13.94 6.42 21.93
CA LEU A 58 14.62 5.47 21.04
C LEU A 58 13.93 4.09 21.00
N GLU A 59 12.63 4.06 21.23
CA GLU A 59 11.84 2.84 21.19
C GLU A 59 11.16 2.64 19.83
N LEU A 60 11.14 1.40 19.37
CA LEU A 60 10.38 1.01 18.19
C LEU A 60 8.93 0.72 18.58
N ARG A 61 8.00 1.50 18.05
CA ARG A 61 6.57 1.26 18.12
C ARG A 61 6.14 0.39 16.95
N ASP A 62 5.74 -0.84 17.23
CA ASP A 62 5.31 -1.82 16.21
C ASP A 62 4.03 -2.55 16.64
N PRO A 63 2.88 -1.85 16.64
CA PRO A 63 1.63 -2.41 17.14
C PRO A 63 1.04 -3.51 16.25
N PHE A 64 1.54 -3.67 15.03
CA PHE A 64 1.03 -4.62 14.04
C PHE A 64 2.03 -5.73 13.67
N ASN A 65 3.12 -5.88 14.44
CA ASN A 65 4.18 -6.87 14.21
C ASN A 65 4.84 -6.75 12.82
N GLY A 66 5.02 -5.53 12.34
CA GLY A 66 5.59 -5.24 11.02
C GLY A 66 7.01 -5.75 10.87
N ARG A 67 7.80 -5.74 11.96
CA ARG A 67 9.15 -6.30 11.97
C ARG A 67 9.15 -7.82 11.74
N ALA A 68 8.26 -8.54 12.42
CA ALA A 68 8.15 -9.99 12.24
C ALA A 68 7.69 -10.35 10.82
N ASP A 69 6.73 -9.61 10.26
CA ASP A 69 6.29 -9.80 8.87
C ASP A 69 7.43 -9.51 7.88
N LEU A 70 8.22 -8.48 8.13
CA LEU A 70 9.37 -8.13 7.30
C LEU A 70 10.44 -9.23 7.33
N ASP A 71 10.78 -9.73 8.50
CA ASP A 71 11.75 -10.83 8.71
C ASP A 71 11.26 -12.13 8.03
N ALA A 72 9.95 -12.37 8.03
CA ALA A 72 9.31 -13.52 7.38
C ALA A 72 9.03 -13.31 5.87
N HIS A 73 9.37 -12.15 5.30
CA HIS A 73 9.05 -11.77 3.92
C HIS A 73 7.54 -11.82 3.61
N VAL A 74 6.70 -11.41 4.58
CA VAL A 74 5.25 -11.39 4.45
C VAL A 74 4.76 -9.96 4.20
N LEU A 75 3.88 -9.81 3.21
CA LEU A 75 3.16 -8.57 2.93
C LEU A 75 1.77 -8.64 3.54
N ARG A 76 1.59 -7.98 4.69
CA ARG A 76 0.33 -7.95 5.45
C ARG A 76 -0.19 -6.53 5.56
N HIS A 77 -1.50 -6.31 5.33
CA HIS A 77 -2.14 -5.02 5.57
C HIS A 77 -2.15 -4.69 7.07
N ALA A 78 -2.00 -3.40 7.40
CA ALA A 78 -1.92 -2.97 8.80
C ALA A 78 -3.26 -3.09 9.54
N SER A 79 -4.37 -2.76 8.89
CA SER A 79 -5.72 -2.81 9.48
C SER A 79 -6.78 -2.80 8.38
N ASP A 80 -8.07 -2.94 8.76
CA ASP A 80 -9.23 -2.82 7.85
C ASP A 80 -9.32 -1.43 7.18
N ARG A 81 -8.65 -0.42 7.72
CA ARG A 81 -8.50 0.91 7.10
C ARG A 81 -7.72 0.88 5.79
N PHE A 82 -7.11 -0.23 5.45
CA PHE A 82 -6.51 -0.48 4.15
C PHE A 82 -7.46 -0.15 2.99
N ARG A 83 -8.76 -0.41 3.18
CA ARG A 83 -9.81 -0.13 2.18
C ARG A 83 -10.04 1.36 1.91
N GLU A 84 -9.56 2.25 2.78
CA GLU A 84 -9.72 3.71 2.63
C GLU A 84 -9.02 4.25 1.38
N ASP A 85 -8.00 3.56 0.85
CA ASP A 85 -7.31 3.96 -0.37
C ASP A 85 -7.07 2.74 -1.29
N PRO A 86 -7.86 2.57 -2.36
CA PRO A 86 -7.70 1.46 -3.30
C PRO A 86 -6.30 1.35 -3.92
N LEU A 87 -5.57 2.46 -4.03
CA LEU A 87 -4.21 2.47 -4.55
C LEU A 87 -3.26 1.57 -3.75
N ARG A 88 -3.58 1.26 -2.50
CA ARG A 88 -2.77 0.38 -1.65
C ARG A 88 -2.62 -1.02 -2.24
N VAL A 89 -3.57 -1.49 -3.05
CA VAL A 89 -3.43 -2.78 -3.74
C VAL A 89 -2.29 -2.71 -4.77
N LEU A 90 -2.22 -1.65 -5.59
CA LEU A 90 -1.08 -1.47 -6.51
C LEU A 90 0.24 -1.22 -5.76
N ARG A 91 0.17 -0.56 -4.60
CA ARG A 91 1.35 -0.44 -3.73
C ARG A 91 1.83 -1.81 -3.25
N GLY A 92 0.91 -2.73 -2.94
CA GLY A 92 1.24 -4.12 -2.62
C GLY A 92 1.94 -4.84 -3.77
N MET A 93 1.43 -4.67 -4.98
CA MET A 93 2.05 -5.22 -6.20
C MET A 93 3.53 -4.81 -6.31
N GLN A 94 3.83 -3.51 -6.27
CA GLN A 94 5.20 -3.05 -6.44
C GLN A 94 6.10 -3.40 -5.24
N LEU A 95 5.56 -3.42 -4.01
CA LEU A 95 6.32 -3.83 -2.82
C LEU A 95 6.66 -5.32 -2.86
N ALA A 96 5.72 -6.19 -3.24
CA ALA A 96 5.98 -7.62 -3.43
C ALA A 96 7.11 -7.85 -4.45
N ALA A 97 7.07 -7.13 -5.58
CA ALA A 97 8.08 -7.23 -6.63
C ALA A 97 9.46 -6.72 -6.20
N ARG A 98 9.51 -5.62 -5.43
CA ARG A 98 10.76 -4.98 -5.03
C ARG A 98 11.48 -5.72 -3.91
N PHE A 99 10.74 -6.22 -2.96
CA PHE A 99 11.29 -6.81 -1.73
C PHE A 99 11.12 -8.33 -1.66
N GLY A 100 10.55 -8.96 -2.69
CA GLY A 100 10.38 -10.41 -2.73
C GLY A 100 9.39 -10.92 -1.67
N LEU A 101 8.32 -10.16 -1.41
CA LEU A 101 7.36 -10.46 -0.36
C LEU A 101 6.21 -11.34 -0.87
N THR A 102 5.71 -12.21 0.00
CA THR A 102 4.51 -13.03 -0.24
C THR A 102 3.33 -12.45 0.53
N ALA A 103 2.20 -12.26 -0.14
CA ALA A 103 1.02 -11.70 0.51
C ALA A 103 0.42 -12.66 1.53
N ALA A 104 0.06 -12.13 2.71
CA ALA A 104 -0.70 -12.87 3.69
C ALA A 104 -2.11 -13.21 3.13
N PRO A 105 -2.66 -14.42 3.40
CA PRO A 105 -3.97 -14.83 2.86
C PRO A 105 -5.11 -13.85 3.17
N GLU A 106 -5.13 -13.29 4.37
CA GLU A 106 -6.10 -12.29 4.79
C GLU A 106 -5.96 -10.95 4.03
N THR A 107 -4.72 -10.61 3.63
CA THR A 107 -4.48 -9.43 2.79
C THR A 107 -5.02 -9.64 1.38
N VAL A 108 -4.80 -10.83 0.82
CA VAL A 108 -5.39 -11.22 -0.47
C VAL A 108 -6.92 -11.18 -0.40
N ALA A 109 -7.49 -11.75 0.66
CA ALA A 109 -8.95 -11.74 0.85
C ALA A 109 -9.51 -10.31 0.94
N LEU A 110 -8.84 -9.43 1.68
CA LEU A 110 -9.22 -8.02 1.78
C LEU A 110 -9.12 -7.31 0.42
N CYS A 111 -8.03 -7.50 -0.31
CA CYS A 111 -7.80 -6.87 -1.61
C CYS A 111 -8.87 -7.26 -2.65
N LYS A 112 -9.42 -8.49 -2.59
CA LYS A 112 -10.54 -8.93 -3.46
C LYS A 112 -11.79 -8.07 -3.30
N THR A 113 -12.00 -7.47 -2.14
CA THR A 113 -13.16 -6.63 -1.84
C THR A 113 -12.98 -5.17 -2.24
N VAL A 114 -11.76 -4.77 -2.62
CA VAL A 114 -11.44 -3.40 -3.01
C VAL A 114 -11.59 -3.24 -4.51
N THR A 115 -12.19 -2.11 -4.95
CA THR A 115 -12.32 -1.75 -6.37
C THR A 115 -11.36 -0.62 -6.73
N GLN A 116 -11.06 -0.48 -8.04
CA GLN A 116 -10.14 0.56 -8.53
C GLN A 116 -10.83 1.91 -8.77
N ASP A 117 -12.13 2.00 -8.51
CA ASP A 117 -12.96 3.14 -8.88
C ASP A 117 -12.45 4.46 -8.29
N GLY A 118 -12.57 5.53 -9.09
CA GLY A 118 -12.29 6.90 -8.66
C GLY A 118 -10.80 7.24 -8.45
N GLN A 119 -9.88 6.37 -8.85
CA GLN A 119 -8.45 6.67 -8.71
C GLN A 119 -7.92 7.44 -9.92
N PRO A 120 -7.20 8.57 -9.72
CA PRO A 120 -6.54 9.29 -10.80
C PRO A 120 -5.50 8.41 -11.52
N SER A 121 -5.49 8.47 -12.86
CA SER A 121 -4.58 7.67 -13.69
C SER A 121 -3.11 7.92 -13.37
N GLU A 122 -2.74 9.13 -13.01
CA GLU A 122 -1.38 9.50 -12.64
C GLU A 122 -0.90 8.75 -11.39
N ARG A 123 -1.79 8.60 -10.38
CA ARG A 123 -1.46 7.84 -9.17
C ARG A 123 -1.30 6.35 -9.46
N LEU A 124 -2.15 5.79 -10.31
CA LEU A 124 -2.05 4.40 -10.76
C LEU A 124 -0.74 4.17 -11.51
N TRP A 125 -0.41 5.08 -12.45
CA TRP A 125 0.82 5.01 -13.23
C TRP A 125 2.08 5.06 -12.38
N GLU A 126 2.13 5.88 -11.34
CA GLU A 126 3.29 5.94 -10.44
C GLU A 126 3.57 4.60 -9.73
N GLU A 127 2.56 3.81 -9.38
CA GLU A 127 2.78 2.49 -8.80
C GLU A 127 3.24 1.46 -9.87
N TRP A 128 2.68 1.50 -11.07
CA TRP A 128 3.16 0.71 -12.21
C TRP A 128 4.61 1.03 -12.58
N LYS A 129 4.95 2.30 -12.61
CA LYS A 129 6.32 2.76 -12.87
C LYS A 129 7.32 2.22 -11.84
N LYS A 130 6.95 2.16 -10.57
CA LYS A 130 7.78 1.53 -9.53
C LYS A 130 7.96 0.03 -9.76
N LEU A 131 6.91 -0.68 -10.16
CA LEU A 131 7.03 -2.09 -10.55
C LEU A 131 8.05 -2.26 -11.68
N LEU A 132 7.91 -1.48 -12.74
CA LEU A 132 8.74 -1.62 -13.95
C LEU A 132 10.19 -1.21 -13.76
N LEU A 133 10.44 -0.13 -13.00
CA LEU A 133 11.78 0.45 -12.85
C LEU A 133 12.53 -0.05 -11.61
N GLN A 134 11.82 -0.53 -10.59
CA GLN A 134 12.42 -0.88 -9.30
C GLN A 134 12.12 -2.33 -8.88
N GLY A 135 11.25 -3.04 -9.61
CA GLY A 135 10.91 -4.43 -9.33
C GLY A 135 12.09 -5.36 -9.58
N VAL A 136 12.55 -6.05 -8.53
CA VAL A 136 13.60 -7.08 -8.64
C VAL A 136 13.00 -8.39 -9.17
N LYS A 137 11.75 -8.68 -8.77
CA LYS A 137 10.97 -9.84 -9.22
C LYS A 137 9.56 -9.39 -9.64
N PRO A 138 9.40 -8.76 -10.82
CA PRO A 138 8.10 -8.25 -11.28
C PRO A 138 6.99 -9.31 -11.30
N SER A 139 7.34 -10.57 -11.55
CA SER A 139 6.41 -11.69 -11.53
C SER A 139 5.67 -11.85 -10.19
N LEU A 140 6.33 -11.58 -9.05
CA LEU A 140 5.67 -11.62 -7.74
C LEU A 140 4.61 -10.53 -7.60
N GLY A 141 4.87 -9.36 -8.16
CA GLY A 141 3.88 -8.28 -8.18
C GLY A 141 2.67 -8.62 -9.05
N LEU A 142 2.90 -9.17 -10.23
CA LEU A 142 1.81 -9.62 -11.12
C LEU A 142 1.04 -10.79 -10.51
N GLN A 143 1.72 -11.72 -9.84
CA GLN A 143 1.07 -12.81 -9.10
C GLN A 143 0.19 -12.26 -7.99
N PHE A 144 0.67 -11.26 -7.22
CA PHE A 144 -0.13 -10.59 -6.21
C PHE A 144 -1.43 -10.01 -6.79
N LEU A 145 -1.37 -9.31 -7.94
CA LEU A 145 -2.57 -8.78 -8.60
C LEU A 145 -3.51 -9.89 -9.05
N SER A 146 -2.97 -10.99 -9.57
CA SER A 146 -3.73 -12.18 -9.95
C SER A 146 -4.48 -12.77 -8.74
N ASP A 147 -3.76 -13.01 -7.65
CA ASP A 147 -4.32 -13.59 -6.42
C ASP A 147 -5.41 -12.70 -5.82
N CYS A 148 -5.23 -11.39 -5.88
CA CYS A 148 -6.20 -10.38 -5.47
C CYS A 148 -7.37 -10.18 -6.43
N GLY A 149 -7.36 -10.86 -7.59
CA GLY A 149 -8.37 -10.71 -8.64
C GLY A 149 -8.38 -9.33 -9.32
N TRP A 150 -7.29 -8.57 -9.18
CA TRP A 150 -7.18 -7.22 -9.72
C TRP A 150 -6.82 -7.19 -11.21
N LEU A 151 -6.39 -8.29 -11.81
CA LEU A 151 -6.18 -8.38 -13.26
C LEU A 151 -7.46 -8.10 -14.06
N ARG A 152 -8.66 -8.20 -13.43
CA ARG A 152 -9.92 -7.80 -14.06
C ARG A 152 -9.96 -6.34 -14.53
N PHE A 153 -9.13 -5.46 -13.92
CA PHE A 153 -8.99 -4.07 -14.33
C PHE A 153 -7.92 -3.84 -15.40
N TYR A 154 -7.20 -4.90 -15.78
CA TYR A 154 -6.09 -4.90 -16.75
C TYR A 154 -6.24 -6.09 -17.70
N PRO A 155 -7.27 -6.08 -18.58
CA PRO A 155 -7.59 -7.22 -19.43
C PRO A 155 -6.44 -7.61 -20.36
N GLU A 156 -5.61 -6.66 -20.77
CA GLU A 156 -4.42 -6.92 -21.60
C GLU A 156 -3.40 -7.78 -20.85
N LEU A 157 -3.21 -7.54 -19.55
CA LEU A 157 -2.32 -8.35 -18.72
C LEU A 157 -2.94 -9.70 -18.37
N ALA A 158 -4.26 -9.73 -18.15
CA ALA A 158 -4.99 -10.98 -17.92
C ALA A 158 -4.87 -11.93 -19.11
N ALA A 159 -4.89 -11.40 -20.35
CA ALA A 159 -4.72 -12.18 -21.57
C ALA A 159 -3.33 -12.80 -21.74
N LEU A 160 -2.32 -12.31 -21.02
CA LEU A 160 -0.96 -12.87 -21.04
C LEU A 160 -0.76 -14.04 -20.06
N GLN A 161 -1.75 -14.31 -19.19
CA GLN A 161 -1.65 -15.46 -18.29
C GLN A 161 -1.64 -16.77 -19.06
N GLY A 162 -0.62 -17.62 -18.81
CA GLY A 162 -0.47 -18.90 -19.47
C GLY A 162 0.05 -18.85 -20.92
N CYS A 163 0.44 -17.67 -21.41
CA CYS A 163 1.15 -17.59 -22.68
C CYS A 163 2.56 -18.18 -22.51
N GLU A 164 2.82 -19.26 -23.24
CA GLU A 164 4.17 -19.80 -23.37
C GLU A 164 4.94 -18.88 -24.34
N GLN A 165 6.14 -18.50 -23.93
CA GLN A 165 7.07 -17.80 -24.81
C GLN A 165 8.03 -18.81 -25.38
N ASP A 166 8.23 -18.77 -26.69
CA ASP A 166 9.31 -19.52 -27.32
C ASP A 166 10.65 -19.08 -26.73
N PRO A 167 11.59 -20.00 -26.47
CA PRO A 167 12.88 -19.71 -25.85
C PRO A 167 13.77 -18.80 -26.71
#